data_6df4a1001392ebe44d0ffe7c53872cb2
#
_entry.id   6df4a1001392ebe44d0ffe7c53872cb2
#
_cell.length_a   1.000
_cell.length_b   1.000
_cell.length_c   1.000
_cell.angle_alpha   90.00
_cell.angle_beta   90.00
_cell.angle_gamma   90.00
#
_symmetry.space_group_name_H-M   'P 1'
#
loop_
_entity.id
_entity.type
_entity.pdbx_description
1 polymer ?
#
loop_
_entity_poly.entity_id
_entity_poly.type
_entity_poly.pdbx_seq_one_letter_code
_entity_poly.pdbx_strand_id
1 'polypeptide(L)'
;MKINNQDYHGLSTAEVNQRISNGKINTVDNKITKSYKQIFLNNTITFFNILNAALLGLVLFVGSYKNTLFILVIIINTIAGIYQEIKAKRTLDRLSILTTSHVEVIRDDELKEIDIDQIVLDDYIVLTTGAQIPTDSILIDGHMETNESLLTGESDPVLKQNGDTLYSGSFITSGKGICKVIHVGDDNYMNQITQEAKRLKKHNSELNRCLNKILKYVSIVILPIGGLLFLKQFFYGNQTFNSSIVSTVAAILGMIPEGLVLLTSVALTLSVLRLAKQNTLVQELFCIETLARVDVLCLDKTGTITEGTMKVEFDVKMSNVDISEIVGNLMHSLTDVNVTAQALKEHYQTKTNFNPYFVIPFSSDRKYSGTSYFNRGTYYIGAYQFLFPKGNEELEEKCVDYASEGYRILVLAHTDEVMSNEALPVDLEPLGIIVLSDVIRKDAKETLAYFNEQGVDLKVISGDDPITVSSIAKRAGLNNAHHYVDATTLSTSEEITEALNKYSVFGRVTPQQKKGYGRCLKTTGSHCCNDWRWSQ
;
A
#
# COMPACT_ATOMS: atom_id res chain seq x y z
N MET A 1 15.23 -28.33 6.02
CA MET A 1 16.57 -28.18 6.60
C MET A 1 16.40 -27.57 7.99
N LYS A 2 16.84 -28.26 9.07
CA LYS A 2 16.85 -27.64 10.40
C LYS A 2 18.02 -26.67 10.42
N ILE A 3 17.75 -25.37 10.50
CA ILE A 3 18.80 -24.37 10.73
C ILE A 3 19.37 -24.67 12.11
N ASN A 4 20.65 -25.01 12.17
CA ASN A 4 21.35 -25.32 13.41
C ASN A 4 21.67 -23.95 14.05
N ASN A 5 20.83 -23.48 14.98
CA ASN A 5 21.02 -22.21 15.69
C ASN A 5 22.29 -22.16 16.55
N GLN A 6 23.04 -23.26 16.63
CA GLN A 6 24.22 -23.39 17.50
C GLN A 6 25.51 -22.78 16.94
N ASP A 7 25.54 -22.39 15.66
CA ASP A 7 26.77 -21.90 15.02
C ASP A 7 26.85 -20.35 14.93
N TYR A 8 25.79 -19.62 15.33
CA TYR A 8 25.74 -18.16 15.24
C TYR A 8 25.57 -17.52 16.61
N HIS A 9 26.63 -16.88 17.08
CA HIS A 9 26.58 -16.06 18.30
C HIS A 9 25.92 -14.72 17.98
N GLY A 10 24.72 -14.51 18.51
CA GLY A 10 24.01 -13.23 18.38
C GLY A 10 24.61 -12.14 19.26
N LEU A 11 24.20 -10.90 19.05
CA LEU A 11 24.62 -9.79 19.90
C LEU A 11 24.14 -10.00 21.34
N SER A 12 25.03 -9.75 22.31
CA SER A 12 24.65 -9.69 23.72
C SER A 12 23.79 -8.45 24.02
N THR A 13 22.98 -8.53 25.07
CA THR A 13 22.16 -7.39 25.52
C THR A 13 23.00 -6.12 25.77
N ALA A 14 24.25 -6.25 26.22
CA ALA A 14 25.16 -5.10 26.43
C ALA A 14 25.56 -4.45 25.09
N GLU A 15 25.89 -5.24 24.07
CA GLU A 15 26.25 -4.75 22.75
C GLU A 15 25.05 -4.11 22.04
N VAL A 16 23.84 -4.66 22.20
CA VAL A 16 22.60 -4.05 21.68
C VAL A 16 22.40 -2.66 22.30
N ASN A 17 22.51 -2.52 23.61
CA ASN A 17 22.37 -1.22 24.29
C ASN A 17 23.45 -0.22 23.85
N GLN A 18 24.68 -0.67 23.59
CA GLN A 18 25.74 0.17 23.04
C GLN A 18 25.39 0.68 21.64
N ARG A 19 24.81 -0.17 20.76
CA ARG A 19 24.39 0.25 19.42
C ARG A 19 23.24 1.24 19.47
N ILE A 20 22.27 1.02 20.35
CA ILE A 20 21.16 1.95 20.60
C ILE A 20 21.69 3.32 21.04
N SER A 21 22.61 3.36 22.00
CA SER A 21 23.19 4.63 22.49
C SER A 21 24.00 5.38 21.42
N ASN A 22 24.56 4.64 20.45
CA ASN A 22 25.26 5.20 19.29
C ASN A 22 24.35 5.59 18.12
N GLY A 23 23.01 5.47 18.27
CA GLY A 23 22.04 5.77 17.24
C GLY A 23 21.98 4.74 16.10
N LYS A 24 22.60 3.55 16.27
CA LYS A 24 22.63 2.45 15.28
C LYS A 24 21.43 1.50 15.46
N ILE A 25 20.23 2.04 15.43
CA ILE A 25 18.96 1.35 15.59
C ILE A 25 18.05 1.67 14.40
N ASN A 26 17.19 0.74 14.01
CA ASN A 26 16.31 0.86 12.85
C ASN A 26 15.08 1.77 13.11
N THR A 27 15.25 2.83 13.86
CA THR A 27 14.20 3.85 14.01
C THR A 27 14.23 4.77 12.80
N VAL A 28 13.19 4.73 12.00
CA VAL A 28 12.94 5.74 10.97
C VAL A 28 12.08 6.83 11.58
N ASP A 29 12.50 8.09 11.47
CA ASP A 29 11.71 9.23 11.96
C ASP A 29 10.48 9.46 11.03
N ASN A 30 9.67 8.41 10.89
CA ASN A 30 8.39 8.42 10.20
C ASN A 30 7.33 9.10 11.09
N LYS A 31 7.65 10.29 11.61
CA LYS A 31 6.65 11.11 12.30
C LYS A 31 5.64 11.60 11.27
N ILE A 32 4.64 10.78 11.04
CA ILE A 32 3.45 11.08 10.24
C ILE A 32 2.74 12.31 10.82
N THR A 33 2.90 12.54 12.11
CA THR A 33 2.25 13.62 12.86
C THR A 33 3.21 14.77 13.15
N LYS A 34 2.70 16.00 13.12
CA LYS A 34 3.47 17.21 13.48
C LYS A 34 4.05 17.11 14.88
N SER A 35 5.24 17.67 15.12
CA SER A 35 5.80 17.74 16.48
C SER A 35 4.98 18.70 17.37
N TYR A 36 5.01 18.50 18.68
CA TYR A 36 4.32 19.40 19.63
C TYR A 36 4.78 20.87 19.47
N LYS A 37 6.05 21.09 19.19
CA LYS A 37 6.61 22.42 18.90
C LYS A 37 6.01 23.04 17.64
N GLN A 38 5.84 22.25 16.58
CA GLN A 38 5.21 22.72 15.34
C GLN A 38 3.73 23.03 15.55
N ILE A 39 3.00 22.18 16.33
CA ILE A 39 1.60 22.43 16.68
C ILE A 39 1.48 23.76 17.41
N PHE A 40 2.31 24.00 18.41
CA PHE A 40 2.30 25.25 19.17
C PHE A 40 2.59 26.47 18.29
N LEU A 41 3.68 26.42 17.50
CA LEU A 41 4.05 27.52 16.61
C LEU A 41 2.99 27.81 15.55
N ASN A 42 2.44 26.77 14.91
CA ASN A 42 1.45 26.94 13.86
C ASN A 42 0.13 27.54 14.34
N ASN A 43 -0.26 27.28 15.60
CA ASN A 43 -1.47 27.83 16.19
C ASN A 43 -1.23 29.21 16.83
N THR A 44 0.00 29.51 17.25
CA THR A 44 0.32 30.80 17.91
C THR A 44 0.74 31.85 16.90
N ILE A 45 1.62 31.52 15.94
CA ILE A 45 2.12 32.47 14.93
C ILE A 45 1.26 32.36 13.66
N THR A 46 0.00 32.76 13.78
CA THR A 46 -0.90 32.90 12.64
C THR A 46 -0.94 34.37 12.21
N PHE A 47 -1.26 34.62 10.93
CA PHE A 47 -1.48 35.98 10.44
C PHE A 47 -2.48 36.76 11.31
N PHE A 48 -3.56 36.10 11.73
CA PHE A 48 -4.58 36.71 12.57
C PHE A 48 -4.12 37.04 13.97
N ASN A 49 -3.35 36.18 14.60
CA ASN A 49 -2.79 36.47 15.91
C ASN A 49 -1.81 37.64 15.85
N ILE A 50 -1.04 37.76 14.75
CA ILE A 50 -0.15 38.91 14.52
C ILE A 50 -0.97 40.20 14.32
N LEU A 51 -2.02 40.13 13.49
CA LEU A 51 -2.92 41.29 13.28
C LEU A 51 -3.60 41.71 14.59
N ASN A 52 -4.13 40.74 15.34
CA ASN A 52 -4.76 41.01 16.63
C ASN A 52 -3.76 41.56 17.66
N ALA A 53 -2.52 41.09 17.66
CA ALA A 53 -1.46 41.64 18.50
C ALA A 53 -1.15 43.11 18.13
N ALA A 54 -1.14 43.45 16.84
CA ALA A 54 -0.98 44.82 16.39
C ALA A 54 -2.17 45.71 16.81
N LEU A 55 -3.42 45.20 16.68
CA LEU A 55 -4.62 45.89 17.15
C LEU A 55 -4.62 46.07 18.66
N LEU A 56 -4.17 45.09 19.44
CA LEU A 56 -3.97 45.20 20.87
C LEU A 56 -2.97 46.31 21.20
N GLY A 57 -1.83 46.33 20.47
CA GLY A 57 -0.83 47.39 20.63
C GLY A 57 -1.40 48.79 20.42
N LEU A 58 -2.29 48.98 19.42
CA LEU A 58 -2.98 50.23 19.18
C LEU A 58 -3.93 50.61 20.32
N VAL A 59 -4.72 49.67 20.85
CA VAL A 59 -5.64 49.91 21.97
C VAL A 59 -4.88 50.23 23.26
N LEU A 60 -3.74 49.57 23.51
CA LEU A 60 -2.88 49.87 24.67
C LEU A 60 -2.22 51.25 24.54
N PHE A 61 -1.74 51.63 23.32
CA PHE A 61 -1.15 52.93 23.04
C PHE A 61 -2.10 54.07 23.38
N VAL A 62 -3.40 53.89 23.13
CA VAL A 62 -4.45 54.84 23.43
C VAL A 62 -4.88 54.82 24.91
N GLY A 63 -4.33 53.94 25.74
CA GLY A 63 -4.63 53.81 27.16
C GLY A 63 -6.01 53.21 27.48
N SER A 64 -6.64 52.54 26.51
CA SER A 64 -8.00 52.00 26.64
C SER A 64 -8.03 50.57 27.15
N TYR A 65 -7.56 50.31 28.38
CA TYR A 65 -7.42 48.98 28.97
C TYR A 65 -8.72 48.15 29.03
N LYS A 66 -9.89 48.82 29.19
CA LYS A 66 -11.18 48.10 29.23
C LYS A 66 -11.53 47.42 27.93
N ASN A 67 -11.02 47.89 26.81
CA ASN A 67 -11.31 47.37 25.47
C ASN A 67 -10.28 46.30 25.01
N THR A 68 -9.40 45.83 25.91
CA THR A 68 -8.43 44.74 25.61
C THR A 68 -9.02 43.35 25.85
N LEU A 69 -10.25 43.22 26.34
CA LEU A 69 -10.90 41.94 26.67
C LEU A 69 -11.03 40.98 25.47
N PHE A 70 -10.99 41.47 24.24
CA PHE A 70 -11.02 40.62 23.04
C PHE A 70 -9.81 39.67 22.97
N ILE A 71 -8.67 40.05 23.62
CA ILE A 71 -7.51 39.18 23.63
C ILE A 71 -7.78 37.84 24.33
N LEU A 72 -8.71 37.84 25.31
CA LEU A 72 -9.12 36.61 25.98
C LEU A 72 -9.74 35.60 25.02
N VAL A 73 -10.57 36.08 24.07
CA VAL A 73 -11.17 35.23 23.03
C VAL A 73 -10.09 34.62 22.14
N ILE A 74 -9.08 35.38 21.76
CA ILE A 74 -7.96 34.95 20.94
C ILE A 74 -7.12 33.89 21.66
N ILE A 75 -6.82 34.12 22.94
CA ILE A 75 -6.10 33.16 23.79
C ILE A 75 -6.90 31.87 23.90
N ILE A 76 -8.21 31.94 24.20
CA ILE A 76 -9.08 30.76 24.30
C ILE A 76 -9.12 29.99 22.98
N ASN A 77 -9.28 30.68 21.83
CA ASN A 77 -9.28 30.06 20.51
C ASN A 77 -7.93 29.37 20.20
N THR A 78 -6.81 30.04 20.52
CA THR A 78 -5.46 29.48 20.33
C THR A 78 -5.25 28.24 21.19
N ILE A 79 -5.64 28.28 22.47
CA ILE A 79 -5.54 27.13 23.39
C ILE A 79 -6.45 25.99 22.89
N ALA A 80 -7.68 26.29 22.47
CA ALA A 80 -8.60 25.30 21.94
C ALA A 80 -8.02 24.62 20.67
N GLY A 81 -7.43 25.39 19.75
CA GLY A 81 -6.77 24.86 18.55
C GLY A 81 -5.60 23.93 18.89
N ILE A 82 -4.71 24.38 19.80
CA ILE A 82 -3.58 23.56 20.28
C ILE A 82 -4.08 22.26 20.93
N TYR A 83 -5.06 22.35 21.82
CA TYR A 83 -5.63 21.19 22.52
C TYR A 83 -6.22 20.16 21.53
N GLN A 84 -6.99 20.63 20.56
CA GLN A 84 -7.62 19.76 19.56
C GLN A 84 -6.56 19.07 18.67
N GLU A 85 -5.55 19.81 18.20
CA GLU A 85 -4.48 19.24 17.37
C GLU A 85 -3.62 18.24 18.15
N ILE A 86 -3.36 18.50 19.45
CA ILE A 86 -2.70 17.54 20.35
C ILE A 86 -3.56 16.29 20.55
N LYS A 87 -4.87 16.45 20.76
CA LYS A 87 -5.79 15.33 20.92
C LYS A 87 -5.84 14.47 19.66
N ALA A 88 -5.93 15.08 18.47
CA ALA A 88 -5.87 14.38 17.19
C ALA A 88 -4.54 13.62 17.03
N LYS A 89 -3.41 14.30 17.30
CA LYS A 89 -2.09 13.66 17.27
C LYS A 89 -2.01 12.43 18.16
N ARG A 90 -2.39 12.54 19.42
CA ARG A 90 -2.34 11.41 20.37
C ARG A 90 -3.22 10.23 19.93
N THR A 91 -4.35 10.50 19.30
CA THR A 91 -5.22 9.44 18.77
C THR A 91 -4.57 8.73 17.60
N LEU A 92 -3.98 9.47 16.66
CA LEU A 92 -3.25 8.92 15.51
C LEU A 92 -2.02 8.13 15.94
N ASP A 93 -1.24 8.67 16.88
CA ASP A 93 -0.04 8.01 17.41
C ASP A 93 -0.40 6.67 18.11
N ARG A 94 -1.53 6.58 18.83
CA ARG A 94 -2.01 5.33 19.45
C ARG A 94 -2.43 4.27 18.42
N LEU A 95 -3.02 4.69 17.30
CA LEU A 95 -3.48 3.77 16.27
C LEU A 95 -2.31 3.24 15.42
N SER A 96 -1.24 4.01 15.25
CA SER A 96 -0.05 3.57 14.51
C SER A 96 0.73 2.47 15.23
N ILE A 97 0.66 2.40 16.57
CA ILE A 97 1.31 1.35 17.39
C ILE A 97 0.69 -0.04 17.13
N LEU A 98 -0.55 -0.12 16.65
CA LEU A 98 -1.23 -1.41 16.38
C LEU A 98 -0.77 -2.10 15.11
N THR A 99 0.10 -1.50 14.31
CA THR A 99 0.60 -2.00 13.01
C THR A 99 2.10 -2.29 12.99
N THR A 100 2.74 -2.46 14.15
CA THR A 100 4.15 -2.85 14.21
C THR A 100 4.32 -4.28 13.73
N SER A 101 5.15 -4.46 12.69
CA SER A 101 5.58 -5.79 12.23
C SER A 101 6.70 -6.30 13.13
N HIS A 102 6.73 -7.62 13.35
CA HIS A 102 7.74 -8.29 14.18
C HIS A 102 8.73 -9.05 13.29
N VAL A 103 9.92 -9.30 13.82
CA VAL A 103 10.96 -10.10 13.17
C VAL A 103 11.67 -10.96 14.20
N GLU A 104 12.06 -12.17 13.79
CA GLU A 104 12.88 -13.05 14.62
C GLU A 104 14.36 -12.66 14.53
N VAL A 105 15.00 -12.47 15.67
CA VAL A 105 16.44 -12.16 15.79
C VAL A 105 17.16 -13.15 16.71
N ILE A 106 18.43 -13.37 16.44
CA ILE A 106 19.31 -14.17 17.33
C ILE A 106 20.07 -13.19 18.21
N ARG A 107 19.76 -13.17 19.52
CA ARG A 107 20.44 -12.36 20.55
C ARG A 107 20.65 -13.19 21.82
N ASP A 108 21.78 -13.02 22.48
CA ASP A 108 22.16 -13.80 23.65
C ASP A 108 22.10 -15.32 23.37
N ASP A 109 22.43 -15.75 22.15
CA ASP A 109 22.36 -17.14 21.63
C ASP A 109 20.93 -17.74 21.63
N GLU A 110 19.89 -16.90 21.77
CA GLU A 110 18.50 -17.29 21.73
C GLU A 110 17.76 -16.60 20.58
N LEU A 111 16.76 -17.28 20.02
CA LEU A 111 15.83 -16.70 19.05
C LEU A 111 14.78 -15.87 19.78
N LYS A 112 14.70 -14.57 19.47
CA LYS A 112 13.77 -13.63 20.11
C LYS A 112 12.96 -12.92 19.03
N GLU A 113 11.67 -12.76 19.26
CA GLU A 113 10.80 -11.93 18.42
C GLU A 113 10.83 -10.49 18.92
N ILE A 114 11.18 -9.55 18.03
CA ILE A 114 11.24 -8.12 18.34
C ILE A 114 10.50 -7.28 17.31
N ASP A 115 10.17 -6.05 17.67
CA ASP A 115 9.63 -5.06 16.72
C ASP A 115 10.71 -4.65 15.71
N ILE A 116 10.33 -4.39 14.46
CA ILE A 116 11.25 -4.00 13.38
C ILE A 116 12.06 -2.75 13.75
N ASP A 117 11.49 -1.82 14.50
CA ASP A 117 12.15 -0.59 14.95
C ASP A 117 13.19 -0.80 16.07
N GLN A 118 13.23 -2.00 16.67
CA GLN A 118 14.22 -2.40 17.68
C GLN A 118 15.44 -3.13 17.08
N ILE A 119 15.47 -3.37 15.77
CA ILE A 119 16.64 -3.96 15.09
C ILE A 119 17.82 -3.01 15.21
N VAL A 120 19.02 -3.54 15.51
CA VAL A 120 20.26 -2.76 15.54
C VAL A 120 21.25 -3.24 14.48
N LEU A 121 22.22 -2.42 14.16
CA LEU A 121 23.30 -2.78 13.24
C LEU A 121 24.04 -4.02 13.75
N ASP A 122 24.40 -4.93 12.83
CA ASP A 122 25.02 -6.23 13.07
C ASP A 122 24.13 -7.30 13.73
N ASP A 123 22.82 -7.07 13.91
CA ASP A 123 21.89 -8.13 14.34
C ASP A 123 21.85 -9.28 13.33
N TYR A 124 21.65 -10.49 13.83
CA TYR A 124 21.30 -11.64 12.99
C TYR A 124 19.77 -11.83 13.00
N ILE A 125 19.15 -11.65 11.84
CA ILE A 125 17.71 -11.81 11.64
C ILE A 125 17.42 -13.10 10.89
N VAL A 126 16.31 -13.75 11.24
CA VAL A 126 15.84 -14.96 10.56
C VAL A 126 14.67 -14.58 9.66
N LEU A 127 14.85 -14.79 8.37
CA LEU A 127 13.84 -14.44 7.36
C LEU A 127 13.29 -15.71 6.70
N THR A 128 11.98 -15.70 6.44
CA THR A 128 11.25 -16.83 5.86
C THR A 128 10.36 -16.38 4.71
N THR A 129 9.90 -17.31 3.90
CA THR A 129 8.96 -17.07 2.80
C THR A 129 7.77 -16.23 3.24
N GLY A 130 7.43 -15.20 2.46
CA GLY A 130 6.34 -14.25 2.73
C GLY A 130 6.73 -13.08 3.63
N ALA A 131 7.92 -13.10 4.25
CA ALA A 131 8.40 -11.99 5.07
C ALA A 131 8.87 -10.82 4.19
N GLN A 132 8.57 -9.59 4.62
CA GLN A 132 9.21 -8.40 4.09
C GLN A 132 10.57 -8.21 4.77
N ILE A 133 11.59 -7.88 3.99
CA ILE A 133 12.94 -7.61 4.48
C ILE A 133 12.94 -6.25 5.19
N PRO A 134 13.18 -6.20 6.53
CA PRO A 134 13.00 -4.97 7.30
C PRO A 134 14.17 -3.99 7.18
N THR A 135 15.38 -4.51 6.91
CA THR A 135 16.64 -3.76 6.87
C THR A 135 17.55 -4.32 5.79
N ASP A 136 18.45 -3.51 5.24
CA ASP A 136 19.46 -4.04 4.33
C ASP A 136 20.36 -5.01 5.09
N SER A 137 20.50 -6.20 4.54
CA SER A 137 21.15 -7.34 5.22
C SER A 137 21.96 -8.17 4.23
N ILE A 138 22.93 -8.94 4.70
CA ILE A 138 23.66 -9.91 3.90
C ILE A 138 23.19 -11.30 4.30
N LEU A 139 22.87 -12.15 3.32
CA LEU A 139 22.56 -13.55 3.54
C LEU A 139 23.82 -14.30 3.98
N ILE A 140 23.80 -14.86 5.21
CA ILE A 140 24.94 -15.58 5.80
C ILE A 140 24.78 -17.07 5.60
N ASP A 141 23.56 -17.59 5.81
CA ASP A 141 23.27 -19.02 5.65
C ASP A 141 21.86 -19.22 5.09
N GLY A 142 21.75 -20.12 4.15
CA GLY A 142 20.50 -20.46 3.49
C GLY A 142 20.49 -20.10 2.01
N HIS A 143 19.33 -20.18 1.41
CA HIS A 143 19.05 -19.72 0.05
C HIS A 143 17.61 -19.19 0.00
N MET A 144 17.41 -18.15 -0.77
CA MET A 144 16.07 -17.58 -0.91
C MET A 144 15.92 -16.85 -2.24
N GLU A 145 14.70 -16.75 -2.69
CA GLU A 145 14.32 -15.88 -3.80
C GLU A 145 13.64 -14.63 -3.26
N THR A 146 14.02 -13.47 -3.77
CA THR A 146 13.47 -12.19 -3.36
C THR A 146 12.76 -11.51 -4.52
N ASN A 147 11.60 -10.92 -4.25
CA ASN A 147 10.95 -10.01 -5.17
C ASN A 147 11.41 -8.58 -4.84
N GLU A 148 12.20 -8.01 -5.73
CA GLU A 148 12.77 -6.67 -5.61
C GLU A 148 12.01 -5.63 -6.45
N SER A 149 10.80 -5.95 -6.91
CA SER A 149 10.00 -5.10 -7.80
C SER A 149 9.71 -3.70 -7.25
N LEU A 150 9.65 -3.55 -5.93
CA LEU A 150 9.50 -2.25 -5.28
C LEU A 150 10.71 -1.34 -5.49
N LEU A 151 11.89 -1.90 -5.71
CA LEU A 151 13.15 -1.18 -5.86
C LEU A 151 13.54 -1.05 -7.33
N THR A 152 13.46 -2.15 -8.08
CA THR A 152 13.92 -2.25 -9.47
C THR A 152 12.82 -2.01 -10.49
N GLY A 153 11.56 -2.25 -10.10
CA GLY A 153 10.39 -2.26 -11.00
C GLY A 153 10.21 -3.58 -11.76
N GLU A 154 11.11 -4.56 -11.59
CA GLU A 154 11.05 -5.88 -12.22
C GLU A 154 10.43 -6.88 -11.26
N SER A 155 9.45 -7.66 -11.74
CA SER A 155 8.68 -8.59 -10.91
C SER A 155 9.31 -9.99 -10.82
N ASP A 156 10.36 -10.25 -11.59
CA ASP A 156 11.00 -11.56 -11.59
C ASP A 156 11.76 -11.80 -10.28
N PRO A 157 11.56 -12.96 -9.64
CA PRO A 157 12.27 -13.29 -8.41
C PRO A 157 13.78 -13.38 -8.64
N VAL A 158 14.55 -12.76 -7.76
CA VAL A 158 16.01 -12.78 -7.78
C VAL A 158 16.51 -13.84 -6.79
N LEU A 159 17.25 -14.84 -7.29
CA LEU A 159 17.88 -15.85 -6.43
C LEU A 159 19.03 -15.21 -5.64
N LYS A 160 19.02 -15.39 -4.33
CA LYS A 160 20.06 -14.92 -3.39
C LYS A 160 20.77 -16.11 -2.77
N GLN A 161 22.09 -16.04 -2.77
CA GLN A 161 23.00 -17.02 -2.19
C GLN A 161 23.79 -16.40 -1.03
N ASN A 162 24.50 -17.24 -0.29
CA ASN A 162 25.35 -16.75 0.81
C ASN A 162 26.34 -15.68 0.34
N GLY A 163 26.35 -14.54 1.01
CA GLY A 163 27.13 -13.36 0.67
C GLY A 163 26.38 -12.29 -0.13
N ASP A 164 25.19 -12.59 -0.66
CA ASP A 164 24.40 -11.63 -1.41
C ASP A 164 23.68 -10.64 -0.49
N THR A 165 23.51 -9.42 -1.00
CA THR A 165 22.77 -8.37 -0.30
C THR A 165 21.27 -8.50 -0.53
N LEU A 166 20.53 -8.40 0.57
CA LEU A 166 19.07 -8.31 0.64
C LEU A 166 18.69 -6.87 0.94
N TYR A 167 17.88 -6.28 0.09
CA TYR A 167 17.47 -4.88 0.24
C TYR A 167 16.18 -4.74 1.04
N SER A 168 16.15 -3.78 1.97
CA SER A 168 14.96 -3.43 2.73
C SER A 168 13.79 -3.08 1.81
N GLY A 169 12.57 -3.50 2.20
CA GLY A 169 11.37 -3.30 1.41
C GLY A 169 11.03 -4.42 0.43
N SER A 170 12.00 -5.26 0.02
CA SER A 170 11.75 -6.45 -0.80
C SER A 170 11.03 -7.55 -0.03
N PHE A 171 10.42 -8.50 -0.75
CA PHE A 171 9.71 -9.63 -0.16
C PHE A 171 10.39 -10.95 -0.50
N ILE A 172 10.39 -11.89 0.44
CA ILE A 172 10.89 -13.24 0.21
C ILE A 172 9.78 -14.07 -0.43
N THR A 173 9.98 -14.50 -1.67
CA THR A 173 9.03 -15.31 -2.42
C THR A 173 9.20 -16.81 -2.13
N SER A 174 10.43 -17.24 -1.86
CA SER A 174 10.74 -18.64 -1.57
C SER A 174 12.01 -18.74 -0.71
N GLY A 175 12.09 -19.76 0.13
CA GLY A 175 13.28 -20.07 0.92
C GLY A 175 13.26 -19.55 2.34
N LYS A 176 14.39 -19.76 3.04
CA LYS A 176 14.65 -19.34 4.43
C LYS A 176 16.14 -19.14 4.62
N GLY A 177 16.53 -18.15 5.45
CA GLY A 177 17.93 -17.94 5.77
C GLY A 177 18.17 -17.06 6.99
N ILE A 178 19.43 -17.08 7.45
CA ILE A 178 19.95 -16.20 8.48
C ILE A 178 20.70 -15.06 7.80
N CYS A 179 20.33 -13.82 8.14
CA CYS A 179 20.86 -12.62 7.51
C CYS A 179 21.49 -11.71 8.57
N LYS A 180 22.61 -11.08 8.24
CA LYS A 180 23.27 -10.10 9.08
C LYS A 180 22.89 -8.69 8.62
N VAL A 181 22.38 -7.85 9.53
CA VAL A 181 22.00 -6.47 9.27
C VAL A 181 23.24 -5.60 9.00
N ILE A 182 23.24 -4.88 7.87
CA ILE A 182 24.34 -3.99 7.44
C ILE A 182 23.97 -2.52 7.44
N HIS A 183 22.68 -2.17 7.30
CA HIS A 183 22.20 -0.80 7.41
C HIS A 183 20.94 -0.78 8.29
N VAL A 184 20.70 0.34 8.96
CA VAL A 184 19.52 0.56 9.83
C VAL A 184 19.02 2.00 9.68
N GLY A 185 17.74 2.21 9.94
CA GLY A 185 17.13 3.55 9.91
C GLY A 185 17.20 4.21 8.54
N ASP A 186 17.66 5.44 8.50
CA ASP A 186 17.74 6.25 7.27
C ASP A 186 18.79 5.74 6.27
N ASP A 187 19.73 4.91 6.71
CA ASP A 187 20.78 4.34 5.85
C ASP A 187 20.28 3.15 5.01
N ASN A 188 19.09 2.60 5.30
CA ASN A 188 18.48 1.58 4.47
C ASN A 188 18.18 2.09 3.07
N TYR A 189 18.43 1.27 2.06
CA TYR A 189 18.26 1.60 0.63
C TYR A 189 16.84 2.10 0.32
N MET A 190 15.81 1.42 0.85
CA MET A 190 14.41 1.83 0.69
C MET A 190 14.14 3.24 1.27
N ASN A 191 14.76 3.56 2.41
CA ASN A 191 14.58 4.85 3.05
C ASN A 191 15.28 5.97 2.29
N GLN A 192 16.44 5.72 1.69
CA GLN A 192 17.13 6.68 0.82
C GLN A 192 16.26 7.03 -0.40
N ILE A 193 15.72 6.04 -1.11
CA ILE A 193 14.80 6.25 -2.24
C ILE A 193 13.55 7.01 -1.79
N THR A 194 12.98 6.64 -0.64
CA THR A 194 11.76 7.26 -0.10
C THR A 194 11.99 8.71 0.33
N GLN A 195 13.15 9.05 0.89
CA GLN A 195 13.48 10.43 1.24
C GLN A 195 13.56 11.34 0.02
N GLU A 196 14.12 10.89 -1.08
CA GLU A 196 14.11 11.63 -2.36
C GLU A 196 12.68 11.87 -2.86
N ALA A 197 11.82 10.86 -2.76
CA ALA A 197 10.41 10.97 -3.14
C ALA A 197 9.59 11.87 -2.18
N LYS A 198 9.88 11.85 -0.87
CA LYS A 198 9.19 12.68 0.15
C LYS A 198 9.48 14.19 -0.01
N ARG A 199 10.62 14.58 -0.55
CA ARG A 199 10.93 16.00 -0.85
C ARG A 199 9.96 16.62 -1.86
N LEU A 200 9.18 15.83 -2.58
CA LEU A 200 8.38 16.27 -3.73
C LEU A 200 6.88 16.52 -3.46
N LYS A 201 6.30 16.19 -2.29
CA LYS A 201 4.86 16.37 -2.10
C LYS A 201 4.42 16.71 -0.67
N LYS A 202 4.30 18.01 -0.37
CA LYS A 202 3.27 18.47 0.58
C LYS A 202 1.91 18.35 -0.11
N HIS A 203 1.05 17.44 0.36
CA HIS A 203 -0.36 17.43 -0.06
C HIS A 203 -1.03 18.72 0.44
N ASN A 204 -1.31 19.63 -0.48
CA ASN A 204 -2.05 20.83 -0.17
C ASN A 204 -3.54 20.51 -0.27
N SER A 205 -4.23 20.43 0.87
CA SER A 205 -5.69 20.42 0.93
C SER A 205 -6.24 21.61 0.13
N GLU A 206 -7.19 21.37 -0.78
CA GLU A 206 -7.85 22.45 -1.54
C GLU A 206 -8.69 23.31 -0.63
N LEU A 207 -9.35 22.71 0.36
CA LEU A 207 -10.11 23.41 1.40
C LEU A 207 -9.19 24.38 2.15
N ASN A 208 -8.02 23.91 2.60
CA ASN A 208 -7.05 24.77 3.27
C ASN A 208 -6.53 25.89 2.36
N ARG A 209 -6.31 25.58 1.07
CA ARG A 209 -5.93 26.59 0.07
C ARG A 209 -7.02 27.63 -0.15
N CYS A 210 -8.28 27.20 -0.23
CA CYS A 210 -9.44 28.07 -0.38
C CYS A 210 -9.62 28.96 0.86
N LEU A 211 -9.55 28.37 2.05
CA LEU A 211 -9.60 29.11 3.31
C LEU A 211 -8.50 30.16 3.39
N ASN A 212 -7.26 29.79 3.09
CA ASN A 212 -6.12 30.72 3.08
C ASN A 212 -6.29 31.85 2.04
N LYS A 213 -6.88 31.56 0.87
CA LYS A 213 -7.23 32.60 -0.11
C LYS A 213 -8.28 33.57 0.45
N ILE A 214 -9.37 33.03 1.00
CA ILE A 214 -10.44 33.88 1.63
C ILE A 214 -9.83 34.76 2.70
N LEU A 215 -9.05 34.17 3.60
CA LEU A 215 -8.38 34.90 4.68
C LEU A 215 -7.44 35.99 4.15
N LYS A 216 -6.68 35.71 3.10
CA LYS A 216 -5.80 36.68 2.45
C LYS A 216 -6.57 37.84 1.85
N TYR A 217 -7.64 37.56 1.09
CA TYR A 217 -8.46 38.62 0.49
C TYR A 217 -9.17 39.47 1.56
N VAL A 218 -9.78 38.84 2.57
CA VAL A 218 -10.41 39.51 3.69
C VAL A 218 -9.40 40.44 4.38
N SER A 219 -8.18 39.96 4.64
CA SER A 219 -7.13 40.76 5.27
C SER A 219 -6.71 41.98 4.45
N ILE A 220 -6.59 41.82 3.13
CA ILE A 220 -6.24 42.94 2.23
C ILE A 220 -7.36 43.99 2.24
N VAL A 221 -8.63 43.58 2.31
CA VAL A 221 -9.78 44.49 2.29
C VAL A 221 -10.02 45.14 3.64
N ILE A 222 -9.76 44.45 4.74
CA ILE A 222 -9.98 45.01 6.11
C ILE A 222 -9.08 46.21 6.38
N LEU A 223 -7.83 46.24 5.91
CA LEU A 223 -6.89 47.34 6.18
C LEU A 223 -7.40 48.70 5.60
N PRO A 224 -7.75 48.82 4.30
CA PRO A 224 -8.27 50.08 3.76
C PRO A 224 -9.63 50.44 4.35
N ILE A 225 -10.52 49.46 4.62
CA ILE A 225 -11.81 49.73 5.27
C ILE A 225 -11.59 50.27 6.68
N GLY A 226 -10.68 49.67 7.44
CA GLY A 226 -10.31 50.17 8.77
C GLY A 226 -9.77 51.58 8.73
N GLY A 227 -8.89 51.90 7.75
CA GLY A 227 -8.40 53.25 7.53
C GLY A 227 -9.52 54.26 7.20
N LEU A 228 -10.46 53.90 6.31
CA LEU A 228 -11.61 54.74 5.97
C LEU A 228 -12.54 54.92 7.16
N LEU A 229 -12.79 53.88 7.95
CA LEU A 229 -13.61 53.98 9.17
C LEU A 229 -12.97 54.90 10.20
N PHE A 230 -11.67 54.78 10.40
CA PHE A 230 -10.91 55.67 11.29
C PHE A 230 -11.03 57.11 10.83
N LEU A 231 -10.77 57.43 9.55
CA LEU A 231 -10.86 58.76 8.98
C LEU A 231 -12.27 59.33 9.11
N LYS A 232 -13.31 58.54 8.81
CA LYS A 232 -14.70 58.93 8.97
C LYS A 232 -15.04 59.27 10.41
N GLN A 233 -14.65 58.45 11.37
CA GLN A 233 -14.95 58.68 12.79
C GLN A 233 -14.21 59.90 13.36
N PHE A 234 -12.94 60.05 12.95
CA PHE A 234 -12.10 61.14 13.42
C PHE A 234 -12.50 62.49 12.83
N PHE A 235 -12.75 62.56 11.49
CA PHE A 235 -13.02 63.86 10.83
C PHE A 235 -14.53 64.24 10.82
N TYR A 236 -15.43 63.26 10.77
CA TYR A 236 -16.88 63.55 10.64
C TYR A 236 -17.71 63.07 11.84
N GLY A 237 -17.15 62.24 12.73
CA GLY A 237 -17.88 61.66 13.85
C GLY A 237 -17.79 62.42 15.15
N ASN A 238 -17.15 63.62 15.20
CA ASN A 238 -16.86 64.38 16.42
C ASN A 238 -16.28 63.56 17.59
N GLN A 239 -15.59 62.46 17.27
CA GLN A 239 -14.97 61.60 18.26
C GLN A 239 -13.54 62.04 18.54
N THR A 240 -13.09 61.76 19.76
CA THR A 240 -11.67 61.95 20.10
C THR A 240 -10.81 60.93 19.37
N PHE A 241 -9.55 61.25 19.15
CA PHE A 241 -8.58 60.31 18.53
C PHE A 241 -8.62 58.93 19.17
N ASN A 242 -8.65 58.88 20.51
CA ASN A 242 -8.69 57.67 21.28
C ASN A 242 -9.97 56.84 21.02
N SER A 243 -11.12 57.47 21.00
CA SER A 243 -12.42 56.84 20.73
C SER A 243 -12.49 56.32 19.29
N SER A 244 -11.96 57.05 18.33
CA SER A 244 -11.92 56.65 16.92
C SER A 244 -11.06 55.40 16.70
N ILE A 245 -9.90 55.29 17.37
CA ILE A 245 -9.07 54.08 17.31
C ILE A 245 -9.84 52.88 17.89
N VAL A 246 -10.39 53.02 19.10
CA VAL A 246 -11.10 51.89 19.77
C VAL A 246 -12.28 51.40 18.91
N SER A 247 -13.08 52.32 18.38
CA SER A 247 -14.23 51.95 17.54
C SER A 247 -13.80 51.28 16.22
N THR A 248 -12.71 51.78 15.63
CA THR A 248 -12.12 51.17 14.41
C THR A 248 -11.60 49.75 14.69
N VAL A 249 -10.86 49.58 15.79
CA VAL A 249 -10.36 48.25 16.19
C VAL A 249 -11.53 47.30 16.44
N ALA A 250 -12.58 47.73 17.14
CA ALA A 250 -13.77 46.91 17.37
C ALA A 250 -14.47 46.50 16.06
N ALA A 251 -14.55 47.42 15.08
CA ALA A 251 -15.12 47.12 13.76
C ALA A 251 -14.25 46.12 12.99
N ILE A 252 -12.91 46.28 12.99
CA ILE A 252 -11.97 45.35 12.35
C ILE A 252 -12.08 43.96 12.95
N LEU A 253 -12.10 43.85 14.28
CA LEU A 253 -12.26 42.57 14.99
C LEU A 253 -13.52 41.82 14.57
N GLY A 254 -14.64 42.55 14.42
CA GLY A 254 -15.91 41.96 13.96
C GLY A 254 -15.90 41.45 12.51
N MET A 255 -14.97 41.95 11.69
CA MET A 255 -14.83 41.52 10.29
C MET A 255 -13.91 40.29 10.12
N ILE A 256 -13.15 39.91 11.13
CA ILE A 256 -12.21 38.78 11.07
C ILE A 256 -12.98 37.46 11.30
N PRO A 257 -13.00 36.52 10.33
CA PRO A 257 -13.67 35.24 10.48
C PRO A 257 -12.86 34.24 11.28
N GLU A 258 -12.56 34.50 12.56
CA GLU A 258 -11.68 33.69 13.42
C GLU A 258 -12.16 32.23 13.56
N GLY A 259 -13.49 32.03 13.60
CA GLY A 259 -14.09 30.70 13.78
C GLY A 259 -13.94 29.75 12.58
N LEU A 260 -13.64 30.26 11.38
CA LEU A 260 -13.69 29.47 10.15
C LEU A 260 -12.65 28.37 10.12
N VAL A 261 -11.40 28.67 10.44
CA VAL A 261 -10.30 27.68 10.47
C VAL A 261 -10.49 26.70 11.61
N LEU A 262 -10.90 27.19 12.79
CA LEU A 262 -11.15 26.35 13.95
C LEU A 262 -12.27 25.34 13.69
N LEU A 263 -13.43 25.79 13.19
CA LEU A 263 -14.56 24.93 12.88
C LEU A 263 -14.20 23.86 11.84
N THR A 264 -13.43 24.23 10.81
CA THR A 264 -12.97 23.27 9.80
C THR A 264 -12.05 22.22 10.41
N SER A 265 -11.08 22.62 11.24
CA SER A 265 -10.20 21.67 11.94
C SER A 265 -10.97 20.74 12.88
N VAL A 266 -11.97 21.27 13.59
CA VAL A 266 -12.85 20.47 14.47
C VAL A 266 -13.63 19.44 13.65
N ALA A 267 -14.26 19.86 12.55
CA ALA A 267 -15.05 18.97 11.70
C ALA A 267 -14.20 17.84 11.13
N LEU A 268 -13.00 18.15 10.61
CA LEU A 268 -12.06 17.13 10.10
C LEU A 268 -11.59 16.18 11.20
N THR A 269 -11.26 16.71 12.38
CA THR A 269 -10.85 15.89 13.53
C THR A 269 -11.95 14.93 13.97
N LEU A 270 -13.21 15.39 14.05
CA LEU A 270 -14.34 14.55 14.39
C LEU A 270 -14.57 13.45 13.35
N SER A 271 -14.40 13.76 12.07
CA SER A 271 -14.53 12.79 10.99
C SER A 271 -13.42 11.72 11.06
N VAL A 272 -12.16 12.10 11.32
CA VAL A 272 -11.07 11.16 11.58
C VAL A 272 -11.38 10.25 12.77
N LEU A 273 -11.88 10.81 13.87
CA LEU A 273 -12.26 10.04 15.06
C LEU A 273 -13.40 9.04 14.78
N ARG A 274 -14.35 9.38 13.89
CA ARG A 274 -15.41 8.46 13.45
C ARG A 274 -14.82 7.28 12.67
N LEU A 275 -13.93 7.56 11.70
CA LEU A 275 -13.25 6.51 10.93
C LEU A 275 -12.39 5.61 11.82
N ALA A 276 -11.65 6.20 12.78
CA ALA A 276 -10.86 5.43 13.73
C ALA A 276 -11.71 4.46 14.57
N LYS A 277 -12.95 4.83 14.94
CA LYS A 277 -13.89 3.93 15.62
C LYS A 277 -14.37 2.77 14.74
N GLN A 278 -14.27 2.92 13.42
CA GLN A 278 -14.59 1.88 12.45
C GLN A 278 -13.33 1.11 12.00
N ASN A 279 -12.27 1.12 12.83
CA ASN A 279 -10.99 0.47 12.57
C ASN A 279 -10.29 0.93 11.26
N THR A 280 -10.62 2.15 10.80
CA THR A 280 -9.99 2.75 9.62
C THR A 280 -8.96 3.77 10.05
N LEU A 281 -7.68 3.48 9.81
CA LEU A 281 -6.57 4.39 10.12
C LEU A 281 -6.43 5.47 9.05
N VAL A 282 -6.40 6.71 9.49
CA VAL A 282 -6.22 7.90 8.65
C VAL A 282 -4.86 8.52 8.94
N GLN A 283 -4.02 8.68 7.94
CA GLN A 283 -2.67 9.25 8.09
C GLN A 283 -2.67 10.78 8.20
N GLU A 284 -3.57 11.46 7.50
CA GLU A 284 -3.65 12.93 7.48
C GLU A 284 -5.09 13.40 7.68
N LEU A 285 -5.27 14.53 8.41
CA LEU A 285 -6.60 15.11 8.66
C LEU A 285 -7.35 15.47 7.37
N PHE A 286 -6.61 15.88 6.33
CA PHE A 286 -7.18 16.32 5.05
C PHE A 286 -7.53 15.17 4.09
N CYS A 287 -7.19 13.92 4.40
CA CYS A 287 -7.54 12.78 3.55
C CYS A 287 -9.07 12.62 3.41
N ILE A 288 -9.84 13.01 4.43
CA ILE A 288 -11.30 12.99 4.42
C ILE A 288 -11.88 13.91 3.33
N GLU A 289 -11.29 15.11 3.19
CA GLU A 289 -11.63 16.01 2.10
C GLU A 289 -11.35 15.38 0.74
N THR A 290 -10.16 14.73 0.61
CA THR A 290 -9.77 14.08 -0.63
C THR A 290 -10.70 12.93 -0.97
N LEU A 291 -11.04 12.08 0.01
CA LEU A 291 -11.97 10.96 -0.17
C LEU A 291 -13.37 11.43 -0.58
N ALA A 292 -13.88 12.53 0.01
CA ALA A 292 -15.19 13.06 -0.32
C ALA A 292 -15.30 13.63 -1.75
N ARG A 293 -14.17 13.84 -2.43
CA ARG A 293 -14.11 14.39 -3.79
C ARG A 293 -13.71 13.37 -4.84
N VAL A 294 -13.51 12.12 -4.46
CA VAL A 294 -13.13 11.06 -5.41
C VAL A 294 -14.25 10.84 -6.39
N ASP A 295 -13.97 11.02 -7.66
CA ASP A 295 -14.85 10.77 -8.80
C ASP A 295 -14.39 9.55 -9.64
N VAL A 296 -13.12 9.15 -9.51
CA VAL A 296 -12.56 7.96 -10.16
C VAL A 296 -11.80 7.12 -9.13
N LEU A 297 -12.13 5.83 -9.05
CA LEU A 297 -11.45 4.87 -8.20
C LEU A 297 -10.76 3.81 -9.07
N CYS A 298 -9.43 3.76 -8.99
CA CYS A 298 -8.61 2.77 -9.69
C CYS A 298 -8.25 1.65 -8.72
N LEU A 299 -8.69 0.44 -9.03
CA LEU A 299 -8.53 -0.76 -8.22
C LEU A 299 -7.51 -1.71 -8.87
N ASP A 300 -6.65 -2.31 -8.08
CA ASP A 300 -5.90 -3.49 -8.51
C ASP A 300 -6.81 -4.73 -8.44
N LYS A 301 -6.50 -5.76 -9.22
CA LYS A 301 -7.22 -7.03 -9.17
C LYS A 301 -6.83 -7.83 -7.93
N THR A 302 -5.52 -8.13 -7.82
CA THR A 302 -4.98 -9.09 -6.85
C THR A 302 -4.86 -8.49 -5.45
N GLY A 303 -5.41 -9.17 -4.44
CA GLY A 303 -5.39 -8.68 -3.06
C GLY A 303 -6.36 -7.52 -2.76
N THR A 304 -7.02 -6.94 -3.78
CA THR A 304 -8.00 -5.85 -3.65
C THR A 304 -9.41 -6.34 -3.97
N ILE A 305 -9.70 -6.68 -5.23
CA ILE A 305 -10.98 -7.28 -5.65
C ILE A 305 -11.01 -8.75 -5.25
N THR A 306 -9.85 -9.42 -5.35
CA THR A 306 -9.66 -10.80 -4.92
C THR A 306 -8.97 -10.88 -3.55
N GLU A 307 -9.09 -12.01 -2.87
CA GLU A 307 -8.40 -12.26 -1.59
C GLU A 307 -6.90 -12.51 -1.75
N GLY A 308 -6.40 -12.63 -3.00
CA GLY A 308 -5.03 -13.04 -3.30
C GLY A 308 -4.81 -14.55 -3.16
N THR A 309 -5.87 -15.32 -2.93
CA THR A 309 -5.90 -16.77 -2.90
C THR A 309 -6.60 -17.33 -4.12
N MET A 310 -6.36 -18.60 -4.40
CA MET A 310 -7.02 -19.33 -5.48
C MET A 310 -7.82 -20.50 -4.94
N LYS A 311 -8.78 -20.98 -5.73
CA LYS A 311 -9.51 -22.23 -5.47
C LYS A 311 -9.61 -23.06 -6.72
N VAL A 312 -9.67 -24.38 -6.57
CA VAL A 312 -10.03 -25.30 -7.63
C VAL A 312 -11.54 -25.24 -7.80
N GLU A 313 -12.01 -24.97 -9.01
CA GLU A 313 -13.43 -24.95 -9.33
C GLU A 313 -13.94 -26.36 -9.72
N PHE A 314 -13.22 -27.00 -10.62
CA PHE A 314 -13.49 -28.37 -11.08
C PHE A 314 -12.28 -28.94 -11.82
N ASP A 315 -12.29 -30.24 -12.07
CA ASP A 315 -11.34 -30.92 -12.95
C ASP A 315 -12.06 -31.63 -14.12
N VAL A 316 -11.38 -31.73 -15.24
CA VAL A 316 -11.85 -32.40 -16.46
C VAL A 316 -10.93 -33.58 -16.74
N LYS A 317 -11.48 -34.80 -16.67
CA LYS A 317 -10.73 -36.04 -16.93
C LYS A 317 -10.53 -36.23 -18.43
N MET A 318 -9.31 -36.54 -18.83
CA MET A 318 -8.95 -36.92 -20.21
C MET A 318 -8.60 -38.41 -20.30
N SER A 319 -8.38 -39.05 -19.16
CA SER A 319 -8.12 -40.48 -19.03
C SER A 319 -8.91 -41.08 -17.88
N ASN A 320 -8.98 -42.41 -17.81
CA ASN A 320 -9.72 -43.09 -16.75
C ASN A 320 -8.88 -43.28 -15.47
N VAL A 321 -8.37 -42.15 -14.93
CA VAL A 321 -7.55 -42.11 -13.72
C VAL A 321 -8.23 -41.30 -12.62
N ASP A 322 -7.80 -41.53 -11.39
CA ASP A 322 -8.24 -40.71 -10.26
C ASP A 322 -7.31 -39.50 -10.10
N ILE A 323 -7.76 -38.34 -10.63
CA ILE A 323 -7.04 -37.07 -10.53
C ILE A 323 -6.78 -36.70 -9.07
N SER A 324 -7.75 -36.96 -8.18
CA SER A 324 -7.64 -36.62 -6.77
C SER A 324 -6.51 -37.39 -6.08
N GLU A 325 -6.35 -38.68 -6.36
CA GLU A 325 -5.26 -39.49 -5.84
C GLU A 325 -3.89 -38.97 -6.36
N ILE A 326 -3.79 -38.75 -7.65
CA ILE A 326 -2.53 -38.35 -8.29
C ILE A 326 -2.08 -36.98 -7.81
N VAL A 327 -2.96 -35.96 -7.89
CA VAL A 327 -2.64 -34.59 -7.50
C VAL A 327 -2.38 -34.49 -6.00
N GLY A 328 -3.16 -35.22 -5.18
CA GLY A 328 -2.94 -35.27 -3.73
C GLY A 328 -1.54 -35.77 -3.38
N ASN A 329 -1.09 -36.89 -3.98
CA ASN A 329 0.28 -37.39 -3.77
C ASN A 329 1.34 -36.45 -4.33
N LEU A 330 1.10 -35.85 -5.49
CA LEU A 330 2.00 -34.86 -6.09
C LEU A 330 2.22 -33.69 -5.15
N MET A 331 1.14 -33.09 -4.62
CA MET A 331 1.19 -31.96 -3.70
C MET A 331 1.84 -32.30 -2.34
N HIS A 332 1.78 -33.54 -1.90
CA HIS A 332 2.51 -33.98 -0.70
C HIS A 332 4.02 -34.16 -0.93
N SER A 333 4.41 -34.47 -2.16
CA SER A 333 5.83 -34.64 -2.54
C SER A 333 6.49 -33.29 -2.84
N LEU A 334 5.72 -32.31 -3.36
CA LEU A 334 6.21 -30.98 -3.69
C LEU A 334 6.25 -30.09 -2.45
N THR A 335 7.36 -29.36 -2.30
CA THR A 335 7.56 -28.38 -1.22
C THR A 335 7.13 -26.95 -1.60
N ASP A 336 6.53 -26.80 -2.78
CA ASP A 336 6.10 -25.52 -3.31
C ASP A 336 5.07 -24.83 -2.40
N VAL A 337 5.24 -23.52 -2.15
CA VAL A 337 4.42 -22.72 -1.23
C VAL A 337 3.66 -21.61 -1.97
N ASN A 338 3.58 -21.67 -3.31
CA ASN A 338 2.84 -20.68 -4.06
C ASN A 338 1.31 -20.85 -3.93
N VAL A 339 0.57 -19.78 -4.23
CA VAL A 339 -0.91 -19.71 -4.08
C VAL A 339 -1.62 -20.84 -4.85
N THR A 340 -1.10 -21.23 -6.01
CA THR A 340 -1.66 -22.31 -6.83
C THR A 340 -1.47 -23.67 -6.15
N ALA A 341 -0.25 -23.96 -5.65
CA ALA A 341 0.03 -25.19 -4.92
C ALA A 341 -0.79 -25.29 -3.63
N GLN A 342 -1.02 -24.17 -2.94
CA GLN A 342 -1.88 -24.13 -1.76
C GLN A 342 -3.32 -24.48 -2.10
N ALA A 343 -3.88 -23.91 -3.16
CA ALA A 343 -5.24 -24.23 -3.62
C ALA A 343 -5.41 -25.71 -3.99
N LEU A 344 -4.39 -26.30 -4.65
CA LEU A 344 -4.37 -27.71 -4.98
C LEU A 344 -4.28 -28.59 -3.71
N LYS A 345 -3.42 -28.24 -2.74
CA LYS A 345 -3.28 -28.96 -1.45
C LYS A 345 -4.55 -28.92 -0.63
N GLU A 346 -5.27 -27.80 -0.63
CA GLU A 346 -6.53 -27.65 0.10
C GLU A 346 -7.67 -28.48 -0.54
N HIS A 347 -7.69 -28.56 -1.87
CA HIS A 347 -8.73 -29.29 -2.61
C HIS A 347 -8.47 -30.79 -2.65
N TYR A 348 -7.23 -31.21 -2.96
CA TYR A 348 -6.83 -32.60 -3.14
C TYR A 348 -6.10 -33.11 -1.90
N GLN A 349 -6.82 -33.60 -0.91
CA GLN A 349 -6.26 -34.07 0.37
C GLN A 349 -5.88 -35.55 0.38
N THR A 350 -6.19 -36.29 -0.69
CA THR A 350 -5.97 -37.73 -0.75
C THR A 350 -4.48 -38.03 -0.74
N LYS A 351 -4.02 -38.80 0.25
CA LYS A 351 -2.66 -39.29 0.36
C LYS A 351 -2.67 -40.81 0.37
N THR A 352 -2.02 -41.40 -0.62
CA THR A 352 -1.76 -42.85 -0.70
C THR A 352 -0.25 -43.11 -0.67
N ASN A 353 0.17 -44.38 -0.68
CA ASN A 353 1.57 -44.76 -0.54
C ASN A 353 2.35 -44.63 -1.87
N PHE A 354 2.42 -43.42 -2.44
CA PHE A 354 3.34 -43.13 -3.54
C PHE A 354 4.72 -42.81 -2.94
N ASN A 355 5.76 -43.54 -3.39
CA ASN A 355 7.14 -43.35 -2.94
C ASN A 355 7.86 -42.42 -3.92
N PRO A 356 8.10 -41.14 -3.59
CA PRO A 356 8.79 -40.23 -4.48
C PRO A 356 10.26 -40.65 -4.67
N TYR A 357 10.70 -40.69 -5.92
CA TYR A 357 12.09 -40.95 -6.31
C TYR A 357 12.83 -39.64 -6.59
N PHE A 358 12.25 -38.77 -7.42
CA PHE A 358 12.82 -37.47 -7.78
C PHE A 358 11.73 -36.42 -7.83
N VAL A 359 12.01 -35.27 -7.26
CA VAL A 359 11.06 -34.13 -7.19
C VAL A 359 11.57 -33.01 -8.08
N ILE A 360 10.70 -32.54 -8.98
CA ILE A 360 10.93 -31.39 -9.86
C ILE A 360 10.15 -30.21 -9.29
N PRO A 361 10.81 -29.26 -8.57
CA PRO A 361 10.13 -28.12 -7.97
C PRO A 361 9.60 -27.17 -9.05
N PHE A 362 8.62 -26.35 -8.72
CA PHE A 362 8.13 -25.32 -9.64
C PHE A 362 9.24 -24.31 -9.97
N SER A 363 9.29 -23.89 -11.22
CA SER A 363 10.12 -22.78 -11.68
C SER A 363 9.30 -21.81 -12.52
N SER A 364 9.50 -20.51 -12.32
CA SER A 364 8.87 -19.47 -13.11
C SER A 364 9.22 -19.51 -14.59
N ASP A 365 10.39 -20.06 -14.93
CA ASP A 365 10.83 -20.23 -16.32
C ASP A 365 10.16 -21.44 -16.97
N ARG A 366 10.09 -22.57 -16.25
CA ARG A 366 9.52 -23.83 -16.75
C ARG A 366 7.99 -23.85 -16.70
N LYS A 367 7.37 -23.11 -15.77
CA LYS A 367 5.92 -23.07 -15.57
C LYS A 367 5.27 -24.44 -15.28
N TYR A 368 6.04 -25.41 -14.82
CA TYR A 368 5.58 -26.72 -14.36
C TYR A 368 6.37 -27.22 -13.16
N SER A 369 5.80 -28.17 -12.46
CA SER A 369 6.41 -28.99 -11.42
C SER A 369 6.07 -30.46 -11.66
N GLY A 370 6.77 -31.39 -11.00
CA GLY A 370 6.52 -32.80 -11.18
C GLY A 370 7.18 -33.67 -10.11
N THR A 371 6.81 -34.94 -10.09
CA THR A 371 7.44 -35.94 -9.23
C THR A 371 7.46 -37.28 -9.92
N SER A 372 8.65 -37.91 -9.92
CA SER A 372 8.84 -39.30 -10.34
C SER A 372 8.60 -40.23 -9.15
N TYR A 373 7.87 -41.32 -9.39
CA TYR A 373 7.56 -42.33 -8.38
C TYR A 373 8.10 -43.70 -8.81
N PHE A 374 8.58 -44.46 -7.86
CA PHE A 374 8.99 -45.85 -8.12
C PHE A 374 7.81 -46.66 -8.65
N ASN A 375 8.03 -47.35 -9.78
CA ASN A 375 7.06 -48.21 -10.45
C ASN A 375 5.76 -47.52 -10.93
N ARG A 376 5.73 -46.17 -11.05
CA ARG A 376 4.55 -45.41 -11.51
C ARG A 376 4.89 -44.31 -12.51
N GLY A 377 6.13 -44.21 -12.96
CA GLY A 377 6.57 -43.17 -13.88
C GLY A 377 6.62 -41.79 -13.23
N THR A 378 6.50 -40.73 -14.05
CA THR A 378 6.59 -39.33 -13.62
C THR A 378 5.31 -38.59 -13.96
N TYR A 379 4.78 -37.87 -12.96
CA TYR A 379 3.63 -36.98 -13.10
C TYR A 379 4.08 -35.53 -13.10
N TYR A 380 3.50 -34.76 -14.02
CA TYR A 380 3.74 -33.32 -14.17
C TYR A 380 2.44 -32.54 -14.01
N ILE A 381 2.56 -31.36 -13.44
CA ILE A 381 1.47 -30.38 -13.38
C ILE A 381 1.99 -29.02 -13.77
N GLY A 382 1.32 -28.32 -14.69
CA GLY A 382 1.80 -27.03 -15.18
C GLY A 382 0.94 -26.42 -16.27
N ALA A 383 1.45 -25.32 -16.84
CA ALA A 383 0.79 -24.64 -17.94
C ALA A 383 0.87 -25.46 -19.23
N TYR A 384 -0.25 -25.53 -19.96
CA TYR A 384 -0.39 -26.30 -21.20
C TYR A 384 0.76 -26.05 -22.19
N GLN A 385 1.06 -24.81 -22.50
CA GLN A 385 2.04 -24.41 -23.50
C GLN A 385 3.47 -24.89 -23.20
N PHE A 386 3.78 -25.09 -21.92
CA PHE A 386 5.10 -25.55 -21.46
C PHE A 386 5.18 -27.08 -21.37
N LEU A 387 4.08 -27.75 -21.04
CA LEU A 387 4.06 -29.22 -21.01
C LEU A 387 3.94 -29.82 -22.42
N PHE A 388 3.21 -29.16 -23.32
CA PHE A 388 2.97 -29.63 -24.69
C PHE A 388 3.44 -28.61 -25.73
N PRO A 389 4.76 -28.36 -25.85
CA PRO A 389 5.29 -27.35 -26.78
C PRO A 389 5.09 -27.68 -28.26
N LYS A 390 4.81 -28.94 -28.59
CA LYS A 390 4.48 -29.39 -29.96
C LYS A 390 2.99 -29.24 -30.31
N GLY A 391 2.18 -28.81 -29.36
CA GLY A 391 0.73 -28.69 -29.47
C GLY A 391 0.00 -30.03 -29.22
N ASN A 392 -1.27 -29.92 -28.85
CA ASN A 392 -2.26 -31.01 -28.78
C ASN A 392 -3.63 -30.34 -29.00
N GLU A 393 -4.20 -30.48 -30.20
CA GLU A 393 -5.39 -29.74 -30.62
C GLU A 393 -6.59 -29.89 -29.66
N GLU A 394 -6.89 -31.11 -29.21
CA GLU A 394 -8.04 -31.35 -28.31
C GLU A 394 -7.83 -30.70 -26.94
N LEU A 395 -6.61 -30.77 -26.41
CA LEU A 395 -6.25 -30.18 -25.13
C LEU A 395 -6.23 -28.66 -25.21
N GLU A 396 -5.72 -28.11 -26.32
CA GLU A 396 -5.62 -26.69 -26.60
C GLU A 396 -6.98 -26.03 -26.65
N GLU A 397 -7.92 -26.60 -27.45
CA GLU A 397 -9.27 -26.09 -27.57
C GLU A 397 -9.94 -25.97 -26.20
N LYS A 398 -9.92 -27.02 -25.38
CA LYS A 398 -10.48 -27.01 -24.03
C LYS A 398 -9.80 -25.99 -23.10
N CYS A 399 -8.47 -25.88 -23.17
CA CYS A 399 -7.71 -24.94 -22.35
C CYS A 399 -8.02 -23.49 -22.75
N VAL A 400 -8.15 -23.20 -24.04
CA VAL A 400 -8.48 -21.86 -24.55
C VAL A 400 -9.91 -21.47 -24.16
N ASP A 401 -10.87 -22.39 -24.24
CA ASP A 401 -12.26 -22.12 -23.84
C ASP A 401 -12.34 -21.67 -22.38
N TYR A 402 -11.77 -22.46 -21.46
CA TYR A 402 -11.79 -22.09 -20.03
C TYR A 402 -10.94 -20.85 -19.72
N ALA A 403 -9.81 -20.66 -20.41
CA ALA A 403 -9.00 -19.46 -20.25
C ALA A 403 -9.75 -18.20 -20.71
N SER A 404 -10.56 -18.29 -21.79
CA SER A 404 -11.39 -17.18 -22.28
C SER A 404 -12.48 -16.77 -21.27
N GLU A 405 -12.90 -17.67 -20.39
CA GLU A 405 -13.80 -17.39 -19.28
C GLU A 405 -13.10 -16.79 -18.05
N GLY A 406 -11.76 -16.63 -18.11
CA GLY A 406 -10.95 -16.01 -17.07
C GLY A 406 -10.45 -16.96 -15.98
N TYR A 407 -10.49 -18.27 -16.25
CA TYR A 407 -9.93 -19.27 -15.35
C TYR A 407 -8.42 -19.45 -15.57
N ARG A 408 -7.72 -19.87 -14.53
CA ARG A 408 -6.36 -20.38 -14.63
C ARG A 408 -6.40 -21.87 -14.88
N ILE A 409 -5.69 -22.33 -15.90
CA ILE A 409 -5.69 -23.71 -16.34
C ILE A 409 -4.36 -24.36 -16.03
N LEU A 410 -4.43 -25.52 -15.38
CA LEU A 410 -3.28 -26.43 -15.23
C LEU A 410 -3.60 -27.76 -15.89
N VAL A 411 -2.61 -28.32 -16.52
CA VAL A 411 -2.69 -29.65 -17.12
C VAL A 411 -1.94 -30.63 -16.23
N LEU A 412 -2.57 -31.75 -15.90
CA LEU A 412 -1.95 -32.90 -15.31
C LEU A 412 -1.53 -33.85 -16.43
N ALA A 413 -0.27 -34.24 -16.45
CA ALA A 413 0.29 -35.10 -17.48
C ALA A 413 1.16 -36.20 -16.87
N HIS A 414 1.40 -37.27 -17.60
CA HIS A 414 2.10 -38.45 -17.15
C HIS A 414 3.05 -39.03 -18.24
N THR A 415 4.12 -39.66 -17.81
CA THR A 415 4.93 -40.54 -18.60
C THR A 415 5.34 -41.76 -17.77
N ASP A 416 5.47 -42.93 -18.41
CA ASP A 416 5.95 -44.15 -17.75
C ASP A 416 7.45 -44.07 -17.39
N GLU A 417 8.18 -43.13 -17.95
CA GLU A 417 9.59 -42.92 -17.65
C GLU A 417 9.79 -42.39 -16.23
N VAL A 418 10.73 -43.00 -15.49
CA VAL A 418 11.16 -42.49 -14.19
C VAL A 418 12.30 -41.50 -14.40
N MET A 419 11.97 -40.21 -14.38
CA MET A 419 12.94 -39.13 -14.59
C MET A 419 13.86 -38.97 -13.38
N SER A 420 15.11 -38.65 -13.65
CA SER A 420 16.12 -38.29 -12.64
C SER A 420 16.69 -36.89 -12.82
N ASN A 421 16.07 -36.11 -13.72
CA ASN A 421 16.43 -34.74 -14.02
C ASN A 421 15.15 -33.88 -14.24
N GLU A 422 15.31 -32.61 -14.46
CA GLU A 422 14.21 -31.64 -14.61
C GLU A 422 13.69 -31.51 -16.05
N ALA A 423 14.20 -32.32 -17.01
CA ALA A 423 13.79 -32.23 -18.40
C ALA A 423 12.39 -32.83 -18.63
N LEU A 424 11.70 -32.36 -19.65
CA LEU A 424 10.43 -32.95 -20.09
C LEU A 424 10.73 -34.18 -20.99
N PRO A 425 10.02 -35.30 -20.78
CA PRO A 425 10.09 -36.46 -21.69
C PRO A 425 9.45 -36.11 -23.03
N VAL A 426 9.78 -36.92 -24.05
CA VAL A 426 9.21 -36.76 -25.40
C VAL A 426 7.76 -37.25 -25.46
N ASP A 427 7.47 -38.33 -24.74
CA ASP A 427 6.15 -38.98 -24.69
C ASP A 427 5.44 -38.61 -23.39
N LEU A 428 4.69 -37.51 -23.43
CA LEU A 428 3.91 -37.00 -22.31
C LEU A 428 2.42 -37.11 -22.65
N GLU A 429 1.66 -37.82 -21.83
CA GLU A 429 0.22 -38.03 -22.00
C GLU A 429 -0.58 -37.10 -21.09
N PRO A 430 -1.58 -36.36 -21.59
CA PRO A 430 -2.47 -35.56 -20.77
C PRO A 430 -3.46 -36.47 -20.03
N LEU A 431 -3.50 -36.35 -18.69
CA LEU A 431 -4.44 -37.08 -17.84
C LEU A 431 -5.71 -36.29 -17.53
N GLY A 432 -5.58 -34.97 -17.44
CA GLY A 432 -6.71 -34.10 -17.14
C GLY A 432 -6.33 -32.64 -17.05
N ILE A 433 -7.37 -31.81 -16.96
CA ILE A 433 -7.29 -30.37 -16.84
C ILE A 433 -7.83 -29.98 -15.46
N ILE A 434 -7.12 -29.13 -14.73
CA ILE A 434 -7.54 -28.58 -13.46
C ILE A 434 -7.82 -27.10 -13.66
N VAL A 435 -9.04 -26.69 -13.34
CA VAL A 435 -9.53 -25.33 -13.54
C VAL A 435 -9.57 -24.60 -12.20
N LEU A 436 -8.81 -23.51 -12.10
CA LEU A 436 -8.71 -22.68 -10.89
C LEU A 436 -9.24 -21.28 -11.16
N SER A 437 -9.72 -20.64 -10.11
CA SER A 437 -10.10 -19.23 -10.14
C SER A 437 -9.54 -18.47 -8.96
N ASP A 438 -9.35 -17.16 -9.14
CA ASP A 438 -9.10 -16.24 -8.03
C ASP A 438 -10.36 -16.16 -7.14
N VAL A 439 -10.14 -16.18 -5.82
CA VAL A 439 -11.22 -16.01 -4.84
C VAL A 439 -11.57 -14.53 -4.75
N ILE A 440 -12.78 -14.19 -5.20
CA ILE A 440 -13.32 -12.82 -5.10
C ILE A 440 -13.73 -12.56 -3.65
N ARG A 441 -13.40 -11.39 -3.12
CA ARG A 441 -13.82 -10.99 -1.76
C ARG A 441 -15.34 -11.01 -1.64
N LYS A 442 -15.85 -11.47 -0.51
CA LYS A 442 -17.29 -11.60 -0.25
C LYS A 442 -18.04 -10.27 -0.32
N ASP A 443 -17.39 -9.20 0.10
CA ASP A 443 -17.90 -7.83 0.13
C ASP A 443 -17.63 -7.04 -1.16
N ALA A 444 -16.88 -7.58 -2.12
CA ALA A 444 -16.48 -6.87 -3.34
C ALA A 444 -17.71 -6.38 -4.13
N LYS A 445 -18.71 -7.24 -4.34
CA LYS A 445 -19.90 -6.88 -5.11
C LYS A 445 -20.69 -5.74 -4.50
N GLU A 446 -20.91 -5.78 -3.18
CA GLU A 446 -21.62 -4.74 -2.44
C GLU A 446 -20.83 -3.44 -2.44
N THR A 447 -19.51 -3.51 -2.23
CA THR A 447 -18.62 -2.35 -2.22
C THR A 447 -18.57 -1.66 -3.59
N LEU A 448 -18.42 -2.40 -4.69
CA LEU A 448 -18.42 -1.84 -6.04
C LEU A 448 -19.78 -1.22 -6.40
N ALA A 449 -20.89 -1.85 -6.00
CA ALA A 449 -22.22 -1.29 -6.19
C ALA A 449 -22.38 0.04 -5.44
N TYR A 450 -21.92 0.11 -4.19
CA TYR A 450 -21.94 1.34 -3.39
C TYR A 450 -21.20 2.49 -4.07
N PHE A 451 -19.99 2.27 -4.59
CA PHE A 451 -19.24 3.31 -5.29
C PHE A 451 -19.94 3.77 -6.58
N ASN A 452 -20.53 2.83 -7.33
CA ASN A 452 -21.32 3.17 -8.51
C ASN A 452 -22.54 4.05 -8.15
N GLU A 453 -23.24 3.74 -7.05
CA GLU A 453 -24.37 4.56 -6.56
C GLU A 453 -23.93 5.94 -6.12
N GLN A 454 -22.70 6.10 -5.62
CA GLN A 454 -22.12 7.41 -5.30
C GLN A 454 -21.63 8.17 -6.54
N GLY A 455 -21.77 7.62 -7.73
CA GLY A 455 -21.34 8.25 -8.98
C GLY A 455 -19.83 8.21 -9.22
N VAL A 456 -19.11 7.31 -8.53
CA VAL A 456 -17.67 7.12 -8.70
C VAL A 456 -17.42 6.18 -9.89
N ASP A 457 -16.61 6.61 -10.85
CA ASP A 457 -16.19 5.79 -12.00
C ASP A 457 -15.11 4.78 -11.55
N LEU A 458 -15.39 3.49 -11.77
CA LEU A 458 -14.53 2.41 -11.32
C LEU A 458 -13.64 1.92 -12.47
N LYS A 459 -12.33 1.86 -12.25
CA LYS A 459 -11.33 1.32 -13.17
C LYS A 459 -10.59 0.17 -12.51
N VAL A 460 -10.47 -0.96 -13.21
CA VAL A 460 -9.66 -2.10 -12.76
C VAL A 460 -8.39 -2.16 -13.59
N ILE A 461 -7.24 -2.20 -12.91
CA ILE A 461 -5.92 -2.09 -13.54
C ILE A 461 -5.03 -3.20 -12.99
N SER A 462 -4.61 -4.13 -13.86
CA SER A 462 -3.85 -5.31 -13.49
C SER A 462 -2.70 -5.61 -14.46
N GLY A 463 -1.67 -6.29 -13.97
CA GLY A 463 -0.62 -6.87 -14.82
C GLY A 463 -1.05 -8.12 -15.58
N ASP A 464 -2.20 -8.72 -15.22
CA ASP A 464 -2.70 -9.94 -15.84
C ASP A 464 -3.32 -9.70 -17.22
N ASP A 465 -3.60 -10.79 -17.92
CA ASP A 465 -4.28 -10.76 -19.23
C ASP A 465 -5.63 -10.03 -19.14
N PRO A 466 -5.93 -9.12 -20.09
CA PRO A 466 -7.13 -8.28 -20.05
C PRO A 466 -8.45 -9.06 -20.04
N ILE A 467 -8.51 -10.22 -20.69
CA ILE A 467 -9.71 -11.08 -20.72
C ILE A 467 -9.96 -11.65 -19.32
N THR A 468 -8.91 -12.17 -18.69
CA THR A 468 -8.98 -12.69 -17.30
C THR A 468 -9.42 -11.60 -16.32
N VAL A 469 -8.83 -10.39 -16.42
CA VAL A 469 -9.19 -9.26 -15.56
C VAL A 469 -10.64 -8.84 -15.78
N SER A 470 -11.10 -8.77 -17.03
CA SER A 470 -12.48 -8.45 -17.39
C SER A 470 -13.47 -9.46 -16.82
N SER A 471 -13.18 -10.76 -16.94
CA SER A 471 -14.03 -11.82 -16.38
C SER A 471 -14.16 -11.73 -14.86
N ILE A 472 -13.05 -11.55 -14.15
CA ILE A 472 -13.04 -11.38 -12.69
C ILE A 472 -13.78 -10.10 -12.28
N ALA A 473 -13.54 -8.99 -12.96
CA ALA A 473 -14.24 -7.73 -12.71
C ALA A 473 -15.76 -7.85 -12.90
N LYS A 474 -16.19 -8.56 -13.95
CA LYS A 474 -17.60 -8.87 -14.22
C LYS A 474 -18.22 -9.72 -13.09
N ARG A 475 -17.52 -10.77 -12.66
CA ARG A 475 -17.96 -11.64 -11.55
C ARG A 475 -18.02 -10.87 -10.22
N ALA A 476 -17.14 -9.91 -10.02
CA ALA A 476 -17.13 -9.00 -8.86
C ALA A 476 -18.26 -7.94 -8.93
N GLY A 477 -18.94 -7.80 -10.07
CA GLY A 477 -20.06 -6.86 -10.23
C GLY A 477 -19.68 -5.49 -10.78
N LEU A 478 -18.53 -5.36 -11.45
CA LEU A 478 -18.15 -4.12 -12.13
C LEU A 478 -19.07 -3.89 -13.33
N ASN A 479 -19.72 -2.74 -13.38
CA ASN A 479 -20.44 -2.28 -14.56
C ASN A 479 -19.44 -2.04 -15.70
N ASN A 480 -19.82 -2.34 -16.94
CA ASN A 480 -18.96 -2.14 -18.13
C ASN A 480 -17.63 -2.92 -18.11
N ALA A 481 -17.52 -4.02 -17.34
CA ALA A 481 -16.32 -4.86 -17.31
C ALA A 481 -15.90 -5.39 -18.70
N HIS A 482 -16.83 -5.47 -19.65
CA HIS A 482 -16.59 -5.88 -21.05
C HIS A 482 -15.84 -4.83 -21.87
N HIS A 483 -15.73 -3.59 -21.39
CA HIS A 483 -14.89 -2.55 -21.99
C HIS A 483 -13.48 -2.66 -21.44
N TYR A 484 -12.69 -3.55 -22.00
CA TYR A 484 -11.29 -3.76 -21.60
C TYR A 484 -10.32 -3.39 -22.72
N VAL A 485 -9.06 -3.15 -22.35
CA VAL A 485 -7.95 -2.86 -23.25
C VAL A 485 -6.67 -3.53 -22.79
N ASP A 486 -5.84 -3.93 -23.75
CA ASP A 486 -4.47 -4.39 -23.50
C ASP A 486 -3.54 -3.17 -23.41
N ALA A 487 -2.95 -2.94 -22.24
CA ALA A 487 -2.10 -1.79 -21.97
C ALA A 487 -0.78 -1.81 -22.76
N THR A 488 -0.38 -2.95 -23.32
CA THR A 488 0.79 -3.03 -24.22
C THR A 488 0.60 -2.26 -25.52
N THR A 489 -0.66 -1.99 -25.90
CA THR A 489 -1.01 -1.21 -27.11
C THR A 489 -0.99 0.30 -26.85
N LEU A 490 -0.84 0.75 -25.59
CA LEU A 490 -0.88 2.15 -25.19
C LEU A 490 0.55 2.64 -24.91
N SER A 491 1.09 3.47 -25.80
CA SER A 491 2.48 3.94 -25.74
C SER A 491 2.62 5.39 -25.28
N THR A 492 1.62 6.24 -25.55
CA THR A 492 1.67 7.68 -25.26
C THR A 492 0.72 8.08 -24.14
N SER A 493 0.99 9.23 -23.50
CA SER A 493 0.12 9.77 -22.46
C SER A 493 -1.26 10.17 -22.99
N GLU A 494 -1.34 10.58 -24.25
CA GLU A 494 -2.59 10.92 -24.94
C GLU A 494 -3.45 9.68 -25.14
N GLU A 495 -2.86 8.58 -25.65
CA GLU A 495 -3.55 7.29 -25.81
C GLU A 495 -4.05 6.73 -24.48
N ILE A 496 -3.23 6.84 -23.43
CA ILE A 496 -3.63 6.44 -22.07
C ILE A 496 -4.82 7.27 -21.58
N THR A 497 -4.81 8.59 -21.81
CA THR A 497 -5.89 9.49 -21.39
C THR A 497 -7.20 9.18 -22.15
N GLU A 498 -7.13 8.92 -23.45
CA GLU A 498 -8.29 8.52 -24.25
C GLU A 498 -8.82 7.16 -23.79
N ALA A 499 -7.92 6.19 -23.56
CA ALA A 499 -8.28 4.86 -23.08
C ALA A 499 -8.97 4.91 -21.70
N LEU A 500 -8.51 5.78 -20.77
CA LEU A 500 -9.12 5.97 -19.46
C LEU A 500 -10.58 6.47 -19.53
N ASN A 501 -10.91 7.24 -20.56
CA ASN A 501 -12.30 7.69 -20.78
C ASN A 501 -13.19 6.62 -21.42
N LYS A 502 -12.60 5.64 -22.14
CA LYS A 502 -13.33 4.66 -22.93
C LYS A 502 -13.47 3.30 -22.25
N TYR A 503 -12.42 2.87 -21.53
CA TYR A 503 -12.34 1.53 -20.97
C TYR A 503 -12.44 1.54 -19.43
N SER A 504 -13.01 0.47 -18.87
CA SER A 504 -13.12 0.26 -17.43
C SER A 504 -12.10 -0.76 -16.90
N VAL A 505 -11.52 -1.58 -17.78
CA VAL A 505 -10.57 -2.64 -17.42
C VAL A 505 -9.30 -2.52 -18.25
N PHE A 506 -8.15 -2.58 -17.58
CA PHE A 506 -6.82 -2.48 -18.17
C PHE A 506 -5.99 -3.71 -17.78
N GLY A 507 -5.60 -4.52 -18.76
CA GLY A 507 -4.75 -5.70 -18.54
C GLY A 507 -3.32 -5.47 -19.04
N ARG A 508 -2.37 -6.30 -18.62
CA ARG A 508 -0.94 -6.26 -18.93
C ARG A 508 -0.28 -4.90 -18.67
N VAL A 509 -0.75 -4.22 -17.60
CA VAL A 509 -0.23 -2.91 -17.20
C VAL A 509 1.07 -3.07 -16.46
N THR A 510 2.13 -2.41 -16.94
CA THR A 510 3.43 -2.39 -16.25
C THR A 510 3.41 -1.47 -15.02
N PRO A 511 4.31 -1.66 -14.04
CA PRO A 511 4.42 -0.77 -12.88
C PRO A 511 4.67 0.71 -13.25
N GLN A 512 5.45 0.95 -14.33
CA GLN A 512 5.70 2.33 -14.83
C GLN A 512 4.42 2.94 -15.40
N GLN A 513 3.65 2.17 -16.18
CA GLN A 513 2.37 2.64 -16.71
C GLN A 513 1.38 2.93 -15.58
N LYS A 514 1.29 2.08 -14.52
CA LYS A 514 0.44 2.35 -13.35
C LYS A 514 0.66 3.76 -12.79
N LYS A 515 1.91 4.23 -12.68
CA LYS A 515 2.22 5.61 -12.27
C LYS A 515 1.72 6.66 -13.27
N GLY A 516 1.77 6.36 -14.55
CA GLY A 516 1.28 7.20 -15.65
C GLY A 516 -0.23 7.44 -15.57
N TYR A 517 -1.03 6.39 -15.34
CA TYR A 517 -2.49 6.46 -15.25
C TYR A 517 -2.96 7.49 -14.19
N GLY A 518 -2.37 7.45 -12.98
CA GLY A 518 -2.69 8.42 -11.94
C GLY A 518 -2.32 9.87 -12.28
N ARG A 519 -1.31 10.09 -13.14
CA ARG A 519 -0.96 11.44 -13.64
C ARG A 519 -1.95 11.90 -14.70
N CYS A 520 -2.30 11.05 -15.65
CA CYS A 520 -3.26 11.37 -16.73
C CYS A 520 -4.63 11.75 -16.15
N LEU A 521 -5.16 11.00 -15.18
CA LEU A 521 -6.42 11.33 -14.52
C LEU A 521 -6.39 12.69 -13.81
N LYS A 522 -5.26 13.06 -13.19
CA LYS A 522 -5.11 14.38 -12.58
C LYS A 522 -5.06 15.53 -13.58
N THR A 523 -4.50 15.31 -14.77
CA THR A 523 -4.43 16.34 -15.83
C THR A 523 -5.79 16.58 -16.46
N THR A 524 -6.69 15.59 -16.47
CA THR A 524 -8.08 15.72 -16.94
C THR A 524 -9.01 16.39 -15.90
N GLY A 525 -8.50 16.75 -14.72
CA GLY A 525 -9.27 17.39 -13.65
C GLY A 525 -9.99 16.41 -12.73
N SER A 526 -9.83 15.11 -12.93
CA SER A 526 -10.45 14.08 -12.09
C SER A 526 -9.76 13.93 -10.73
N HIS A 527 -10.54 13.75 -9.68
CA HIS A 527 -10.08 13.42 -8.33
C HIS A 527 -9.95 11.90 -8.19
N CYS A 528 -8.83 11.37 -8.66
CA CYS A 528 -8.57 9.94 -8.65
C CYS A 528 -8.07 9.46 -7.27
N CYS A 529 -8.69 8.40 -6.74
CA CYS A 529 -8.17 7.58 -5.67
C CYS A 529 -7.57 6.29 -6.26
N ASN A 530 -6.29 6.07 -6.02
CA ASN A 530 -5.58 4.88 -6.47
C ASN A 530 -5.26 4.01 -5.27
N ASP A 531 -5.62 2.75 -5.34
CA ASP A 531 -5.30 1.73 -4.34
C ASP A 531 -3.81 1.28 -4.40
N TRP A 532 -3.04 1.77 -5.38
CA TRP A 532 -1.67 1.32 -5.65
C TRP A 532 -0.59 1.82 -4.67
N ARG A 533 -0.97 2.52 -3.62
CA ARG A 533 0.02 2.93 -2.59
C ARG A 533 0.48 1.78 -1.69
N TRP A 534 -0.18 0.61 -1.77
CA TRP A 534 0.13 -0.55 -0.93
C TRP A 534 1.09 -1.54 -1.59
N SER A 535 1.40 -1.38 -2.88
CA SER A 535 2.40 -2.18 -3.61
C SER A 535 3.69 -1.41 -3.89
N GLN A 536 3.96 -0.35 -3.13
CA GLN A 536 5.24 0.40 -3.17
C GLN A 536 5.80 0.52 -1.77
#